data_fca34fae8dff8f9823cb1112e0a6ed74
#
_entry.id   fca34fae8dff8f9823cb1112e0a6ed74
#
_cell.length_a   1.000
_cell.length_b   1.000
_cell.length_c   1.000
_cell.angle_alpha   90.00
_cell.angle_beta   90.00
_cell.angle_gamma   90.00
#
_symmetry.space_group_name_H-M   'P 1'
#
loop_
_entity.id
_entity.type
_entity.pdbx_description
1 polymer ?
#
loop_
_entity_poly.entity_id
_entity_poly.type
_entity_poly.pdbx_seq_one_letter_code
_entity_poly.pdbx_strand_id
1 'polypeptide(L)'
;MKKLLVYMKHYKKETILAPLFKMLEASFELFVPLVMAAMVDVGIKNADIPYIFKMGLLLVLLAVVGLATSVTAQFFSAKAAVGFTAEIKHVLFEHIQSMNYAQMDKAGTSTLITRLTSDMNQVQSGVNLVLRLFLRSPIVVFGAMIMAFTIDVKAAFIFVVTIPLLSIVVFGIMLLSIPLYKKVQTALDKVLGITRENLSGVRVIRAFCREKEEQEKFDGYNDNLTQLQLFVGKISALMNPVTYIIVNAATIVLIYTGAVQVDEGILTRGEVIALVNYMSQILVELVKLANLIITMTKAVACGNRIQAVLDTPAGIRVYEEEEKVATDAKVIFEHATLRYPGAGADSLSDVHLEVKKGETIGIIGGTGSGKSTLVQMIPRFYDATGGRVLVDGRDVKTYEPEELIEKIGMVPQKALLFAGTIRDNLCWGKEDATDEEIWKALESAQAKEFVAEKEGQLDFEIRQGGRNLSGGQKQRLTIARALVKKPEILILDDSASALDYATDAALRAAIRKLDEDMTVFIVSQRTASVLHADRIVVLEDGDVAGIGTHDELLSTCEVYREIHESQLTGVVQGEGKAGAKHE
;
A
#
# COMPACT_ATOMS: atom_id res chain seq x y z
N MET A 1 16.75 -0.16 1.07
CA MET A 1 17.06 -0.76 -0.25
C MET A 1 18.20 -1.78 -0.20
N LYS A 2 19.36 -1.52 0.48
CA LYS A 2 20.47 -2.51 0.52
C LYS A 2 20.04 -3.89 1.06
N LYS A 3 19.21 -3.93 2.11
CA LYS A 3 18.69 -5.19 2.67
C LYS A 3 17.79 -5.94 1.69
N LEU A 4 17.03 -5.23 0.84
CA LEU A 4 16.16 -5.85 -0.16
C LEU A 4 16.94 -6.57 -1.26
N LEU A 5 18.19 -6.15 -1.57
CA LEU A 5 19.00 -6.80 -2.58
C LEU A 5 19.33 -8.27 -2.25
N VAL A 6 19.11 -8.71 -1.02
CA VAL A 6 19.25 -10.13 -0.64
C VAL A 6 18.31 -11.02 -1.47
N TYR A 7 17.11 -10.55 -1.77
CA TYR A 7 16.13 -11.29 -2.59
C TYR A 7 16.55 -11.43 -4.06
N MET A 8 17.54 -10.65 -4.52
CA MET A 8 18.13 -10.80 -5.85
C MET A 8 19.00 -12.05 -6.00
N LYS A 9 19.34 -12.70 -4.88
CA LYS A 9 20.18 -13.92 -4.88
C LYS A 9 19.58 -15.06 -5.69
N HIS A 10 18.27 -15.17 -5.77
CA HIS A 10 17.57 -16.19 -6.55
C HIS A 10 17.68 -15.95 -8.07
N TYR A 11 17.98 -14.73 -8.49
CA TYR A 11 18.06 -14.29 -9.89
C TYR A 11 19.49 -13.87 -10.29
N LYS A 12 20.53 -14.46 -9.67
CA LYS A 12 21.93 -14.10 -9.92
C LYS A 12 22.34 -14.25 -11.39
N LYS A 13 21.90 -15.35 -12.03
CA LYS A 13 22.21 -15.61 -13.44
C LYS A 13 21.64 -14.51 -14.33
N GLU A 14 20.38 -14.17 -14.16
CA GLU A 14 19.69 -13.16 -14.91
C GLU A 14 20.29 -11.76 -14.65
N THR A 15 20.65 -11.47 -13.41
CA THR A 15 21.26 -10.19 -12.99
C THR A 15 22.64 -9.98 -13.62
N ILE A 16 23.39 -11.04 -13.90
CA ILE A 16 24.70 -10.96 -14.55
C ILE A 16 24.55 -10.99 -16.08
N LEU A 17 23.69 -11.88 -16.61
CA LEU A 17 23.53 -12.07 -18.05
C LEU A 17 22.89 -10.84 -18.72
N ALA A 18 21.93 -10.16 -18.07
CA ALA A 18 21.28 -9.01 -18.65
C ALA A 18 22.26 -7.87 -18.99
N PRO A 19 23.09 -7.37 -18.06
CA PRO A 19 24.10 -6.37 -18.38
C PRO A 19 25.16 -6.88 -19.36
N LEU A 20 25.57 -8.17 -19.27
CA LEU A 20 26.55 -8.75 -20.17
C LEU A 20 26.09 -8.70 -21.64
N PHE A 21 24.86 -9.14 -21.92
CA PHE A 21 24.29 -9.06 -23.27
C PHE A 21 24.09 -7.61 -23.72
N LYS A 22 23.78 -6.69 -22.80
CA LYS A 22 23.69 -5.25 -23.11
C LYS A 22 25.05 -4.62 -23.43
N MET A 23 26.10 -5.06 -22.75
CA MET A 23 27.48 -4.66 -23.09
C MET A 23 27.90 -5.19 -24.45
N LEU A 24 27.55 -6.45 -24.75
CA LEU A 24 27.84 -7.06 -26.05
C LEU A 24 27.12 -6.33 -27.19
N GLU A 25 25.83 -6.00 -27.02
CA GLU A 25 25.07 -5.16 -27.95
C GLU A 25 25.76 -3.81 -28.18
N ALA A 26 26.14 -3.11 -27.10
CA ALA A 26 26.84 -1.84 -27.16
C ALA A 26 28.17 -1.94 -27.92
N SER A 27 28.90 -3.03 -27.71
CA SER A 27 30.17 -3.28 -28.43
C SER A 27 29.94 -3.44 -29.94
N PHE A 28 28.92 -4.18 -30.36
CA PHE A 28 28.60 -4.31 -31.78
C PHE A 28 28.14 -2.98 -32.40
N GLU A 29 27.38 -2.17 -31.67
CA GLU A 29 26.94 -0.85 -32.11
C GLU A 29 28.14 0.10 -32.39
N LEU A 30 29.25 -0.01 -31.63
CA LEU A 30 30.45 0.77 -31.85
C LEU A 30 31.23 0.40 -33.14
N PHE A 31 31.04 -0.82 -33.69
CA PHE A 31 31.66 -1.20 -34.95
C PHE A 31 30.90 -0.68 -36.18
N VAL A 32 29.60 -0.35 -36.05
CA VAL A 32 28.77 0.11 -37.17
C VAL A 32 29.36 1.33 -37.90
N PRO A 33 29.80 2.41 -37.21
CA PRO A 33 30.42 3.56 -37.88
C PRO A 33 31.71 3.22 -38.66
N LEU A 34 32.51 2.25 -38.16
CA LEU A 34 33.74 1.84 -38.88
C LEU A 34 33.43 1.07 -40.15
N VAL A 35 32.41 0.18 -40.13
CA VAL A 35 31.96 -0.54 -41.33
C VAL A 35 31.40 0.43 -42.36
N MET A 36 30.68 1.47 -41.90
CA MET A 36 30.21 2.56 -42.76
C MET A 36 31.38 3.35 -43.39
N ALA A 37 32.41 3.64 -42.59
CA ALA A 37 33.61 4.30 -43.09
C ALA A 37 34.27 3.46 -44.19
N ALA A 38 34.52 2.18 -43.95
CA ALA A 38 35.09 1.25 -44.94
C ALA A 38 34.26 1.16 -46.22
N MET A 39 32.93 1.18 -46.10
CA MET A 39 32.03 1.18 -47.24
C MET A 39 32.16 2.44 -48.10
N VAL A 40 32.36 3.62 -47.48
CA VAL A 40 32.57 4.89 -48.16
C VAL A 40 33.94 4.92 -48.83
N ASP A 41 35.00 4.60 -48.07
CA ASP A 41 36.38 4.83 -48.47
C ASP A 41 36.90 3.83 -49.52
N VAL A 42 36.41 2.55 -49.47
CA VAL A 42 36.82 1.52 -50.41
C VAL A 42 35.71 1.29 -51.46
N GLY A 43 34.48 1.05 -51.01
CA GLY A 43 33.38 0.65 -51.88
C GLY A 43 32.96 1.80 -52.82
N ILE A 44 32.57 2.94 -52.25
CA ILE A 44 32.06 4.09 -53.05
C ILE A 44 33.18 4.74 -53.85
N LYS A 45 34.33 4.95 -53.23
CA LYS A 45 35.49 5.62 -53.87
C LYS A 45 35.98 4.85 -55.08
N ASN A 46 36.02 3.51 -55.02
CA ASN A 46 36.49 2.66 -56.10
C ASN A 46 35.35 2.14 -57.01
N ALA A 47 34.11 2.53 -56.78
CA ALA A 47 32.92 2.01 -57.43
C ALA A 47 32.82 0.47 -57.38
N ASP A 48 33.33 -0.17 -56.30
CA ASP A 48 33.32 -1.60 -56.06
C ASP A 48 32.00 -2.07 -55.47
N ILE A 49 31.03 -2.36 -56.34
CA ILE A 49 29.71 -2.83 -55.98
C ILE A 49 29.72 -4.13 -55.14
N PRO A 50 30.56 -5.17 -55.49
CA PRO A 50 30.71 -6.37 -54.64
C PRO A 50 31.14 -6.04 -53.20
N TYR A 51 32.10 -5.12 -53.02
CA TYR A 51 32.55 -4.70 -51.71
C TYR A 51 31.45 -3.99 -50.90
N ILE A 52 30.73 -3.07 -51.55
CA ILE A 52 29.55 -2.41 -50.94
C ILE A 52 28.54 -3.42 -50.46
N PHE A 53 28.22 -4.42 -51.31
CA PHE A 53 27.27 -5.47 -50.94
C PHE A 53 27.77 -6.30 -49.75
N LYS A 54 29.06 -6.69 -49.75
CA LYS A 54 29.71 -7.41 -48.63
C LYS A 54 29.64 -6.63 -47.30
N MET A 55 29.97 -5.31 -47.32
CA MET A 55 29.89 -4.47 -46.14
C MET A 55 28.42 -4.24 -45.72
N GLY A 56 27.51 -4.10 -46.65
CA GLY A 56 26.06 -4.05 -46.38
C GLY A 56 25.55 -5.33 -45.69
N LEU A 57 25.99 -6.51 -46.17
CA LEU A 57 25.66 -7.78 -45.51
C LEU A 57 26.25 -7.87 -44.09
N LEU A 58 27.45 -7.34 -43.88
CA LEU A 58 28.08 -7.25 -42.55
C LEU A 58 27.26 -6.34 -41.61
N LEU A 59 26.77 -5.19 -42.10
CA LEU A 59 25.86 -4.32 -41.31
C LEU A 59 24.57 -5.03 -40.92
N VAL A 60 23.98 -5.77 -41.88
CA VAL A 60 22.77 -6.58 -41.60
C VAL A 60 23.09 -7.66 -40.55
N LEU A 61 24.24 -8.33 -40.66
CA LEU A 61 24.66 -9.33 -39.66
C LEU A 61 24.84 -8.70 -38.27
N LEU A 62 25.52 -7.54 -38.18
CA LEU A 62 25.68 -6.82 -36.92
C LEU A 62 24.31 -6.40 -36.34
N ALA A 63 23.39 -5.95 -37.18
CA ALA A 63 22.03 -5.60 -36.76
C ALA A 63 21.26 -6.81 -36.22
N VAL A 64 21.33 -7.96 -36.88
CA VAL A 64 20.67 -9.21 -36.44
C VAL A 64 21.25 -9.71 -35.12
N VAL A 65 22.60 -9.73 -35.00
CA VAL A 65 23.27 -10.14 -33.75
C VAL A 65 22.95 -9.13 -32.65
N GLY A 66 23.00 -7.82 -32.94
CA GLY A 66 22.61 -6.77 -32.01
C GLY A 66 21.16 -6.90 -31.53
N LEU A 67 20.23 -7.23 -32.45
CA LEU A 67 18.83 -7.50 -32.10
C LEU A 67 18.71 -8.73 -31.19
N ALA A 68 19.36 -9.84 -31.52
CA ALA A 68 19.34 -11.06 -30.72
C ALA A 68 19.87 -10.82 -29.29
N THR A 69 21.01 -10.12 -29.17
CA THR A 69 21.60 -9.77 -27.88
C THR A 69 20.72 -8.78 -27.09
N SER A 70 20.10 -7.83 -27.77
CA SER A 70 19.16 -6.87 -27.16
C SER A 70 17.92 -7.54 -26.61
N VAL A 71 17.28 -8.42 -27.38
CA VAL A 71 16.09 -9.19 -26.94
C VAL A 71 16.44 -10.09 -25.75
N THR A 72 17.59 -10.78 -25.83
CA THR A 72 18.06 -11.66 -24.75
C THR A 72 18.33 -10.85 -23.45
N ALA A 73 18.98 -9.71 -23.57
CA ALA A 73 19.23 -8.82 -22.44
C ALA A 73 17.93 -8.29 -21.82
N GLN A 74 16.96 -7.91 -22.68
CA GLN A 74 15.63 -7.45 -22.24
C GLN A 74 14.88 -8.56 -21.49
N PHE A 75 14.92 -9.79 -21.99
CA PHE A 75 14.28 -10.93 -21.37
C PHE A 75 14.86 -11.19 -19.96
N PHE A 76 16.18 -11.28 -19.83
CA PHE A 76 16.83 -11.53 -18.54
C PHE A 76 16.62 -10.37 -17.56
N SER A 77 16.70 -9.13 -18.02
CA SER A 77 16.43 -7.95 -17.19
C SER A 77 15.00 -7.93 -16.67
N ALA A 78 14.02 -8.21 -17.54
CA ALA A 78 12.61 -8.28 -17.15
C ALA A 78 12.37 -9.43 -16.16
N LYS A 79 12.90 -10.62 -16.43
CA LYS A 79 12.79 -11.79 -15.54
C LYS A 79 13.39 -11.52 -14.17
N ALA A 80 14.58 -10.91 -14.10
CA ALA A 80 15.21 -10.54 -12.83
C ALA A 80 14.40 -9.51 -12.07
N ALA A 81 13.93 -8.43 -12.73
CA ALA A 81 13.19 -7.36 -12.09
C ALA A 81 11.83 -7.82 -11.59
N VAL A 82 11.08 -8.58 -12.39
CA VAL A 82 9.76 -9.11 -12.02
C VAL A 82 9.90 -10.15 -10.90
N GLY A 83 10.82 -11.09 -11.04
CA GLY A 83 11.04 -12.14 -10.03
C GLY A 83 11.48 -11.55 -8.68
N PHE A 84 12.43 -10.62 -8.69
CA PHE A 84 12.88 -9.90 -7.50
C PHE A 84 11.71 -9.19 -6.78
N THR A 85 10.85 -8.49 -7.53
CA THR A 85 9.74 -7.78 -6.91
C THR A 85 8.60 -8.70 -6.50
N ALA A 86 8.39 -9.83 -7.17
CA ALA A 86 7.44 -10.85 -6.75
C ALA A 86 7.82 -11.45 -5.38
N GLU A 87 9.10 -11.76 -5.19
CA GLU A 87 9.63 -12.23 -3.92
C GLU A 87 9.42 -11.21 -2.78
N ILE A 88 9.77 -9.94 -3.04
CA ILE A 88 9.56 -8.88 -2.04
C ILE A 88 8.07 -8.68 -1.74
N LYS A 89 7.19 -8.77 -2.75
CA LYS A 89 5.73 -8.69 -2.53
C LYS A 89 5.24 -9.81 -1.62
N HIS A 90 5.72 -11.02 -1.83
CA HIS A 90 5.38 -12.17 -1.00
C HIS A 90 5.80 -11.94 0.45
N VAL A 91 7.08 -11.64 0.68
CA VAL A 91 7.62 -11.39 2.03
C VAL A 91 6.94 -10.18 2.69
N LEU A 92 6.69 -9.11 1.93
CA LEU A 92 6.01 -7.92 2.46
C LEU A 92 4.56 -8.23 2.85
N PHE A 93 3.85 -9.02 2.05
CA PHE A 93 2.48 -9.42 2.36
C PHE A 93 2.42 -10.33 3.60
N GLU A 94 3.29 -11.32 3.68
CA GLU A 94 3.43 -12.19 4.86
C GLU A 94 3.75 -11.37 6.12
N HIS A 95 4.69 -10.43 6.01
CA HIS A 95 5.02 -9.52 7.10
C HIS A 95 3.85 -8.64 7.55
N ILE A 96 3.06 -8.09 6.60
CA ILE A 96 1.87 -7.31 6.90
C ILE A 96 0.82 -8.16 7.61
N GLN A 97 0.62 -9.41 7.19
CA GLN A 97 -0.34 -10.33 7.85
C GLN A 97 0.09 -10.71 9.28
N SER A 98 1.38 -10.69 9.57
CA SER A 98 1.89 -10.95 10.93
C SER A 98 1.91 -9.72 11.84
N MET A 99 1.57 -8.52 11.35
CA MET A 99 1.48 -7.30 12.16
C MET A 99 0.30 -7.35 13.13
N ASN A 100 0.49 -6.83 14.35
CA ASN A 100 -0.61 -6.58 15.27
C ASN A 100 -1.42 -5.33 14.86
N TYR A 101 -2.60 -5.15 15.45
CA TYR A 101 -3.51 -4.04 15.13
C TYR A 101 -2.87 -2.66 15.34
N ALA A 102 -2.13 -2.48 16.45
CA ALA A 102 -1.45 -1.21 16.74
C ALA A 102 -0.42 -0.83 15.67
N GLN A 103 0.29 -1.82 15.11
CA GLN A 103 1.24 -1.63 14.02
C GLN A 103 0.53 -1.31 12.70
N MET A 104 -0.58 -2.00 12.41
CA MET A 104 -1.41 -1.74 11.22
C MET A 104 -2.02 -0.34 11.25
N ASP A 105 -2.54 0.10 12.40
CA ASP A 105 -3.10 1.44 12.59
C ASP A 105 -2.04 2.51 12.40
N LYS A 106 -0.85 2.32 12.99
CA LYS A 106 0.29 3.24 12.83
C LYS A 106 0.76 3.34 11.38
N ALA A 107 0.80 2.23 10.66
CA ALA A 107 1.21 2.20 9.25
C ALA A 107 0.13 2.76 8.32
N GLY A 108 -1.12 2.50 8.61
CA GLY A 108 -2.30 2.84 7.82
C GLY A 108 -2.49 1.95 6.60
N THR A 109 -3.65 1.35 6.44
CA THR A 109 -3.98 0.40 5.35
C THR A 109 -3.72 0.99 3.96
N SER A 110 -4.08 2.26 3.72
CA SER A 110 -3.83 2.96 2.45
C SER A 110 -2.34 3.06 2.12
N THR A 111 -1.51 3.30 3.13
CA THR A 111 -0.05 3.33 2.99
C THR A 111 0.49 1.95 2.62
N LEU A 112 0.07 0.89 3.32
CA LEU A 112 0.50 -0.49 3.05
C LEU A 112 0.13 -0.94 1.62
N ILE A 113 -1.07 -0.62 1.16
CA ILE A 113 -1.50 -0.86 -0.23
C ILE A 113 -0.57 -0.13 -1.22
N THR A 114 -0.23 1.14 -0.95
CA THR A 114 0.69 1.91 -1.79
C THR A 114 2.09 1.28 -1.85
N ARG A 115 2.59 0.71 -0.73
CA ARG A 115 3.88 -0.01 -0.71
C ARG A 115 3.83 -1.27 -1.57
N LEU A 116 2.74 -2.07 -1.47
CA LEU A 116 2.56 -3.30 -2.24
C LEU A 116 2.35 -3.06 -3.76
N THR A 117 1.87 -1.88 -4.15
CA THR A 117 1.51 -1.57 -5.53
C THR A 117 2.44 -0.56 -6.17
N SER A 118 2.21 0.73 -5.95
CA SER A 118 2.92 1.82 -6.62
C SER A 118 4.42 1.83 -6.34
N ASP A 119 4.82 1.72 -5.06
CA ASP A 119 6.24 1.73 -4.68
C ASP A 119 6.97 0.51 -5.25
N MET A 120 6.32 -0.65 -5.23
CA MET A 120 6.87 -1.88 -5.79
C MET A 120 7.08 -1.78 -7.30
N ASN A 121 6.13 -1.18 -8.03
CA ASN A 121 6.26 -0.96 -9.47
C ASN A 121 7.41 0.01 -9.82
N GLN A 122 7.65 1.03 -8.98
CA GLN A 122 8.80 1.91 -9.14
C GLN A 122 10.13 1.19 -8.90
N VAL A 123 10.19 0.32 -7.91
CA VAL A 123 11.37 -0.54 -7.64
C VAL A 123 11.62 -1.48 -8.82
N GLN A 124 10.57 -2.14 -9.34
CA GLN A 124 10.67 -3.01 -10.52
C GLN A 124 11.22 -2.28 -11.73
N SER A 125 10.66 -1.11 -12.04
CA SER A 125 11.09 -0.29 -13.17
C SER A 125 12.53 0.18 -13.01
N GLY A 126 12.92 0.60 -11.80
CA GLY A 126 14.29 1.01 -11.50
C GLY A 126 15.30 -0.12 -11.65
N VAL A 127 15.00 -1.30 -11.12
CA VAL A 127 15.88 -2.49 -11.27
C VAL A 127 16.03 -2.88 -12.74
N ASN A 128 14.91 -2.93 -13.48
CA ASN A 128 14.96 -3.26 -14.92
C ASN A 128 15.83 -2.27 -15.70
N LEU A 129 15.67 -0.95 -15.47
CA LEU A 129 16.46 0.07 -16.15
C LEU A 129 17.94 0.03 -15.75
N VAL A 130 18.25 -0.21 -14.48
CA VAL A 130 19.63 -0.35 -14.01
C VAL A 130 20.32 -1.52 -14.71
N LEU A 131 19.69 -2.69 -14.76
CA LEU A 131 20.26 -3.88 -15.42
C LEU A 131 20.49 -3.67 -16.93
N ARG A 132 19.73 -2.78 -17.57
CA ARG A 132 19.82 -2.52 -19.02
C ARG A 132 20.77 -1.39 -19.38
N LEU A 133 20.79 -0.28 -18.63
CA LEU A 133 21.43 0.96 -19.05
C LEU A 133 22.65 1.34 -18.24
N PHE A 134 22.76 0.84 -16.99
CA PHE A 134 23.82 1.30 -16.07
C PHE A 134 25.24 1.05 -16.60
N LEU A 135 25.48 -0.12 -17.21
CA LEU A 135 26.76 -0.44 -17.82
C LEU A 135 26.82 -0.06 -19.30
N ARG A 136 25.70 -0.12 -20.02
CA ARG A 136 25.64 0.19 -21.45
C ARG A 136 26.05 1.61 -21.76
N SER A 137 25.43 2.60 -21.09
CA SER A 137 25.65 4.02 -21.41
C SER A 137 27.11 4.46 -21.21
N PRO A 138 27.79 4.12 -20.09
CA PRO A 138 29.23 4.40 -19.97
C PRO A 138 30.06 3.72 -21.04
N ILE A 139 29.77 2.45 -21.37
CA ILE A 139 30.53 1.70 -22.38
C ILE A 139 30.40 2.35 -23.78
N VAL A 140 29.21 2.79 -24.16
CA VAL A 140 29.03 3.48 -25.44
C VAL A 140 29.77 4.82 -25.44
N VAL A 141 29.66 5.64 -24.36
CA VAL A 141 30.31 6.95 -24.28
C VAL A 141 31.84 6.82 -24.31
N PHE A 142 32.42 5.99 -23.43
CA PHE A 142 33.86 5.80 -23.38
C PHE A 142 34.36 4.96 -24.56
N GLY A 143 33.58 4.00 -25.03
CA GLY A 143 33.89 3.20 -26.21
C GLY A 143 33.94 4.05 -27.48
N ALA A 144 32.98 4.94 -27.70
CA ALA A 144 33.00 5.87 -28.82
C ALA A 144 34.22 6.82 -28.75
N MET A 145 34.62 7.28 -27.57
CA MET A 145 35.84 8.07 -27.37
C MET A 145 37.10 7.24 -27.71
N ILE A 146 37.20 6.01 -27.23
CA ILE A 146 38.32 5.10 -27.53
C ILE A 146 38.39 4.86 -29.05
N MET A 147 37.24 4.56 -29.69
CA MET A 147 37.17 4.37 -31.14
C MET A 147 37.61 5.63 -31.91
N ALA A 148 37.28 6.83 -31.43
CA ALA A 148 37.75 8.08 -32.00
C ALA A 148 39.27 8.18 -31.91
N PHE A 149 39.91 7.79 -30.81
CA PHE A 149 41.37 7.75 -30.66
C PHE A 149 42.04 6.73 -31.58
N THR A 150 41.40 5.63 -31.95
CA THR A 150 41.95 4.69 -32.92
C THR A 150 41.91 5.18 -34.35
N ILE A 151 41.03 6.18 -34.66
CA ILE A 151 40.93 6.81 -35.97
C ILE A 151 41.96 7.95 -36.07
N ASP A 152 41.83 8.94 -35.20
CA ASP A 152 42.77 10.08 -35.18
C ASP A 152 42.85 10.73 -33.79
N VAL A 153 44.07 11.03 -33.33
CA VAL A 153 44.32 11.58 -32.00
C VAL A 153 43.86 13.05 -31.91
N LYS A 154 44.05 13.88 -32.97
CA LYS A 154 43.64 15.27 -32.97
C LYS A 154 42.12 15.40 -32.94
N ALA A 155 41.43 14.64 -33.76
CA ALA A 155 39.97 14.57 -33.76
C ALA A 155 39.41 14.06 -32.42
N ALA A 156 40.09 13.08 -31.80
CA ALA A 156 39.68 12.53 -30.50
C ALA A 156 39.74 13.56 -29.36
N PHE A 157 40.64 14.52 -29.37
CA PHE A 157 40.65 15.60 -28.38
C PHE A 157 39.37 16.45 -28.38
N ILE A 158 38.64 16.53 -29.49
CA ILE A 158 37.34 17.20 -29.55
C ILE A 158 36.35 16.49 -28.66
N PHE A 159 36.38 15.15 -28.62
CA PHE A 159 35.52 14.32 -27.73
C PHE A 159 35.88 14.52 -26.25
N VAL A 160 37.19 14.59 -25.94
CA VAL A 160 37.69 14.83 -24.58
C VAL A 160 37.19 16.14 -24.00
N VAL A 161 36.98 17.17 -24.83
CA VAL A 161 36.42 18.46 -24.42
C VAL A 161 34.89 18.42 -24.40
N THR A 162 34.28 17.79 -25.41
CA THR A 162 32.82 17.81 -25.60
C THR A 162 32.10 16.96 -24.56
N ILE A 163 32.63 15.79 -24.21
CA ILE A 163 32.00 14.89 -23.24
C ILE A 163 31.83 15.52 -21.84
N PRO A 164 32.90 16.11 -21.23
CA PRO A 164 32.74 16.81 -19.96
C PRO A 164 31.80 18.03 -20.06
N LEU A 165 31.87 18.82 -21.16
CA LEU A 165 31.00 19.97 -21.36
C LEU A 165 29.52 19.55 -21.43
N LEU A 166 29.19 18.53 -22.21
CA LEU A 166 27.86 17.93 -22.27
C LEU A 166 27.43 17.37 -20.90
N SER A 167 28.32 16.68 -20.21
CA SER A 167 28.05 16.12 -18.87
C SER A 167 27.69 17.22 -17.87
N ILE A 168 28.45 18.33 -17.85
CA ILE A 168 28.18 19.48 -16.99
C ILE A 168 26.79 20.06 -17.27
N VAL A 169 26.43 20.22 -18.54
CA VAL A 169 25.12 20.78 -18.94
C VAL A 169 23.99 19.80 -18.59
N VAL A 170 24.10 18.53 -18.99
CA VAL A 170 23.04 17.51 -18.76
C VAL A 170 22.82 17.28 -17.27
N PHE A 171 23.89 17.02 -16.52
CA PHE A 171 23.79 16.79 -15.08
C PHE A 171 23.49 18.09 -14.32
N GLY A 172 23.99 19.25 -14.76
CA GLY A 172 23.67 20.52 -14.16
C GLY A 172 22.18 20.86 -14.25
N ILE A 173 21.58 20.77 -15.44
CA ILE A 173 20.14 20.98 -15.63
C ILE A 173 19.34 19.93 -14.84
N MET A 174 19.77 18.67 -14.84
CA MET A 174 19.11 17.61 -14.06
C MET A 174 19.10 17.92 -12.56
N LEU A 175 20.26 18.27 -11.99
CA LEU A 175 20.38 18.58 -10.56
C LEU A 175 19.58 19.81 -10.15
N LEU A 176 19.51 20.82 -11.00
CA LEU A 176 18.66 22.01 -10.80
C LEU A 176 17.17 21.65 -10.90
N SER A 177 16.79 20.74 -11.78
CA SER A 177 15.40 20.36 -12.01
C SER A 177 14.81 19.48 -10.89
N ILE A 178 15.62 18.62 -10.24
CA ILE A 178 15.15 17.70 -9.18
C ILE A 178 14.41 18.43 -8.05
N PRO A 179 14.96 19.47 -7.38
CA PRO A 179 14.25 20.17 -6.30
C PRO A 179 13.02 20.93 -6.81
N LEU A 180 13.04 21.39 -8.06
CA LEU A 180 11.92 22.08 -8.68
C LEU A 180 10.75 21.12 -8.96
N TYR A 181 11.02 19.93 -9.49
CA TYR A 181 10.01 18.89 -9.64
C TYR A 181 9.39 18.46 -8.29
N LYS A 182 10.19 18.49 -7.22
CA LYS A 182 9.67 18.22 -5.87
C LYS A 182 8.66 19.31 -5.44
N LYS A 183 8.93 20.59 -5.76
CA LYS A 183 7.96 21.69 -5.51
C LYS A 183 6.69 21.51 -6.33
N VAL A 184 6.80 21.14 -7.61
CA VAL A 184 5.64 20.81 -8.47
C VAL A 184 4.83 19.67 -7.87
N GLN A 185 5.48 18.60 -7.39
CA GLN A 185 4.79 17.50 -6.76
C GLN A 185 4.03 17.94 -5.50
N THR A 186 4.62 18.75 -4.64
CA THR A 186 3.95 19.31 -3.46
C THR A 186 2.74 20.17 -3.82
N ALA A 187 2.82 20.96 -4.90
CA ALA A 187 1.70 21.76 -5.39
C ALA A 187 0.59 20.85 -5.97
N LEU A 188 0.95 19.80 -6.71
CA LEU A 188 0.01 18.80 -7.21
C LEU A 188 -0.72 18.08 -6.07
N ASP A 189 -0.01 17.71 -5.00
CA ASP A 189 -0.61 17.06 -3.82
C ASP A 189 -1.65 17.96 -3.15
N LYS A 190 -1.45 19.29 -3.16
CA LYS A 190 -2.45 20.27 -2.67
C LYS A 190 -3.69 20.30 -3.57
N VAL A 191 -3.52 20.34 -4.89
CA VAL A 191 -4.65 20.30 -5.85
C VAL A 191 -5.43 19.00 -5.70
N LEU A 192 -4.75 17.86 -5.58
CA LEU A 192 -5.39 16.57 -5.33
C LEU A 192 -6.11 16.53 -3.98
N GLY A 193 -5.52 17.16 -2.95
CA GLY A 193 -6.13 17.30 -1.62
C GLY A 193 -7.47 18.01 -1.67
N ILE A 194 -7.52 19.22 -2.23
CA ILE A 194 -8.76 19.99 -2.36
C ILE A 194 -9.80 19.30 -3.26
N THR A 195 -9.35 18.65 -4.35
CA THR A 195 -10.23 17.87 -5.23
C THR A 195 -10.90 16.73 -4.45
N ARG A 196 -10.14 15.99 -3.65
CA ARG A 196 -10.68 14.90 -2.81
C ARG A 196 -11.64 15.42 -1.75
N GLU A 197 -11.30 16.54 -1.10
CA GLU A 197 -12.14 17.19 -0.11
C GLU A 197 -13.48 17.63 -0.73
N ASN A 198 -13.45 18.31 -1.89
CA ASN A 198 -14.63 18.76 -2.60
C ASN A 198 -15.52 17.62 -3.09
N LEU A 199 -14.92 16.55 -3.65
CA LEU A 199 -15.69 15.38 -4.08
C LEU A 199 -16.33 14.63 -2.90
N SER A 200 -15.62 14.53 -1.78
CA SER A 200 -16.15 13.88 -0.56
C SER A 200 -17.22 14.75 0.10
N GLY A 201 -17.00 16.06 0.13
CA GLY A 201 -17.85 17.06 0.76
C GLY A 201 -18.92 17.68 -0.15
N VAL A 202 -19.13 17.16 -1.37
CA VAL A 202 -20.01 17.79 -2.38
C VAL A 202 -21.42 18.10 -1.87
N ARG A 203 -21.98 17.23 -1.01
CA ARG A 203 -23.31 17.45 -0.41
C ARG A 203 -23.31 18.64 0.55
N VAL A 204 -22.23 18.81 1.32
CA VAL A 204 -22.06 19.94 2.25
C VAL A 204 -21.88 21.23 1.46
N ILE A 205 -21.00 21.25 0.45
CA ILE A 205 -20.76 22.41 -0.41
C ILE A 205 -22.07 22.90 -1.03
N ARG A 206 -22.89 21.99 -1.57
CA ARG A 206 -24.21 22.31 -2.15
C ARG A 206 -25.24 22.75 -1.11
N ALA A 207 -25.26 22.11 0.07
CA ALA A 207 -26.18 22.48 1.13
C ALA A 207 -25.95 23.90 1.66
N PHE A 208 -24.71 24.39 1.60
CA PHE A 208 -24.32 25.73 2.03
C PHE A 208 -24.08 26.72 0.89
N CYS A 209 -24.34 26.32 -0.38
CA CYS A 209 -24.15 27.13 -1.59
C CYS A 209 -22.74 27.74 -1.71
N ARG A 210 -21.69 26.94 -1.39
CA ARG A 210 -20.29 27.37 -1.38
C ARG A 210 -19.49 26.96 -2.62
N GLU A 211 -20.16 26.56 -3.70
CA GLU A 211 -19.51 26.07 -4.93
C GLU A 211 -18.52 27.09 -5.50
N LYS A 212 -18.91 28.38 -5.49
CA LYS A 212 -18.10 29.46 -6.06
C LYS A 212 -16.80 29.67 -5.27
N GLU A 213 -16.89 29.67 -3.94
CA GLU A 213 -15.71 29.82 -3.08
C GLU A 213 -14.74 28.66 -3.23
N GLU A 214 -15.27 27.43 -3.28
CA GLU A 214 -14.41 26.24 -3.47
C GLU A 214 -13.81 26.19 -4.88
N GLN A 215 -14.51 26.69 -5.90
CA GLN A 215 -13.96 26.84 -7.24
C GLN A 215 -12.82 27.87 -7.27
N GLU A 216 -13.00 29.05 -6.67
CA GLU A 216 -11.95 30.09 -6.58
C GLU A 216 -10.71 29.57 -5.84
N LYS A 217 -10.92 28.81 -4.77
CA LYS A 217 -9.84 28.16 -4.00
C LYS A 217 -9.10 27.11 -4.82
N PHE A 218 -9.84 26.26 -5.57
CA PHE A 218 -9.26 25.29 -6.50
C PHE A 218 -8.44 25.98 -7.58
N ASP A 219 -8.98 27.02 -8.21
CA ASP A 219 -8.32 27.79 -9.27
C ASP A 219 -7.01 28.39 -8.76
N GLY A 220 -6.97 28.95 -7.54
CA GLY A 220 -5.77 29.48 -6.92
C GLY A 220 -4.66 28.43 -6.73
N TYR A 221 -4.99 27.22 -6.29
CA TYR A 221 -4.03 26.14 -6.18
C TYR A 221 -3.58 25.62 -7.53
N ASN A 222 -4.50 25.53 -8.50
CA ASN A 222 -4.22 25.07 -9.86
C ASN A 222 -3.33 26.06 -10.62
N ASP A 223 -3.57 27.35 -10.47
CA ASP A 223 -2.73 28.41 -11.06
C ASP A 223 -1.30 28.37 -10.52
N ASN A 224 -1.14 28.20 -9.20
CA ASN A 224 0.18 28.02 -8.60
C ASN A 224 0.90 26.77 -9.14
N LEU A 225 0.19 25.64 -9.26
CA LEU A 225 0.72 24.43 -9.88
C LEU A 225 1.14 24.69 -11.32
N THR A 226 0.29 25.35 -12.11
CA THR A 226 0.54 25.68 -13.51
C THR A 226 1.79 26.57 -13.66
N GLN A 227 1.92 27.61 -12.84
CA GLN A 227 3.10 28.49 -12.86
C GLN A 227 4.39 27.71 -12.53
N LEU A 228 4.37 26.86 -11.52
CA LEU A 228 5.51 26.01 -11.17
C LEU A 228 5.86 25.04 -12.31
N GLN A 229 4.87 24.41 -12.92
CA GLN A 229 5.07 23.50 -14.06
C GLN A 229 5.66 24.21 -15.26
N LEU A 230 5.15 25.41 -15.59
CA LEU A 230 5.69 26.23 -16.68
C LEU A 230 7.12 26.67 -16.41
N PHE A 231 7.44 27.06 -15.17
CA PHE A 231 8.80 27.43 -14.79
C PHE A 231 9.78 26.27 -14.92
N VAL A 232 9.42 25.10 -14.38
CA VAL A 232 10.24 23.88 -14.49
C VAL A 232 10.34 23.43 -15.95
N GLY A 233 9.22 23.53 -16.68
CA GLY A 233 9.17 23.22 -18.11
C GLY A 233 10.14 24.08 -18.92
N LYS A 234 10.22 25.39 -18.68
CA LYS A 234 11.18 26.30 -19.33
C LYS A 234 12.64 25.89 -19.08
N ILE A 235 12.99 25.54 -17.82
CA ILE A 235 14.34 25.08 -17.48
C ILE A 235 14.65 23.74 -18.17
N SER A 236 13.72 22.78 -18.09
CA SER A 236 13.91 21.46 -18.72
C SER A 236 13.95 21.55 -20.24
N ALA A 237 13.19 22.47 -20.84
CA ALA A 237 13.18 22.68 -22.28
C ALA A 237 14.53 23.21 -22.80
N LEU A 238 15.35 23.88 -21.98
CA LEU A 238 16.69 24.33 -22.35
C LEU A 238 17.68 23.17 -22.58
N MET A 239 17.41 21.99 -22.04
CA MET A 239 18.33 20.84 -22.13
C MET A 239 18.61 20.46 -23.58
N ASN A 240 17.58 20.28 -24.40
CA ASN A 240 17.75 19.86 -25.78
C ASN A 240 18.43 20.95 -26.64
N PRO A 241 17.98 22.23 -26.68
CA PRO A 241 18.67 23.26 -27.48
C PRO A 241 20.15 23.45 -27.11
N VAL A 242 20.46 23.51 -25.81
CA VAL A 242 21.85 23.71 -25.34
C VAL A 242 22.72 22.51 -25.70
N THR A 243 22.26 21.29 -25.48
CA THR A 243 23.01 20.08 -25.85
C THR A 243 23.19 19.96 -27.36
N TYR A 244 22.16 20.29 -28.17
CA TYR A 244 22.28 20.32 -29.63
C TYR A 244 23.26 21.41 -30.13
N ILE A 245 23.27 22.59 -29.53
CA ILE A 245 24.26 23.64 -29.87
C ILE A 245 25.66 23.11 -29.61
N ILE A 246 25.93 22.49 -28.46
CA ILE A 246 27.26 21.96 -28.12
C ILE A 246 27.68 20.86 -29.10
N VAL A 247 26.79 19.91 -29.37
CA VAL A 247 27.11 18.79 -30.29
C VAL A 247 27.28 19.26 -31.71
N ASN A 248 26.43 20.18 -32.20
CA ASN A 248 26.57 20.71 -33.55
C ASN A 248 27.82 21.57 -33.68
N ALA A 249 28.18 22.39 -32.67
CA ALA A 249 29.42 23.12 -32.66
C ALA A 249 30.64 22.19 -32.68
N ALA A 250 30.62 21.13 -31.84
CA ALA A 250 31.67 20.11 -31.85
C ALA A 250 31.74 19.37 -33.19
N THR A 251 30.58 19.05 -33.79
CA THR A 251 30.50 18.42 -35.12
C THR A 251 31.05 19.33 -36.23
N ILE A 252 30.77 20.65 -36.19
CA ILE A 252 31.34 21.62 -37.14
C ILE A 252 32.85 21.66 -37.01
N VAL A 253 33.38 21.74 -35.77
CA VAL A 253 34.83 21.72 -35.52
C VAL A 253 35.44 20.40 -36.00
N LEU A 254 34.76 19.28 -35.76
CA LEU A 254 35.17 17.95 -36.17
C LEU A 254 35.24 17.82 -37.70
N ILE A 255 34.21 18.32 -38.41
CA ILE A 255 34.16 18.31 -39.89
C ILE A 255 35.23 19.19 -40.46
N TYR A 256 35.44 20.42 -39.90
CA TYR A 256 36.46 21.32 -40.33
C TYR A 256 37.88 20.74 -40.17
N THR A 257 38.18 20.23 -38.96
CA THR A 257 39.46 19.60 -38.67
C THR A 257 39.67 18.35 -39.52
N GLY A 258 38.61 17.53 -39.66
CA GLY A 258 38.62 16.35 -40.50
C GLY A 258 38.82 16.68 -41.99
N ALA A 259 38.19 17.76 -42.52
CA ALA A 259 38.35 18.16 -43.90
C ALA A 259 39.82 18.59 -44.19
N VAL A 260 40.47 19.36 -43.28
CA VAL A 260 41.87 19.69 -43.40
C VAL A 260 42.74 18.45 -43.39
N GLN A 261 42.51 17.51 -42.48
CA GLN A 261 43.27 16.25 -42.40
C GLN A 261 43.03 15.33 -43.61
N VAL A 262 41.83 15.38 -44.21
CA VAL A 262 41.54 14.65 -45.46
C VAL A 262 42.31 15.25 -46.63
N ASP A 263 42.43 16.58 -46.69
CA ASP A 263 43.23 17.26 -47.73
C ASP A 263 44.73 16.98 -47.58
N GLU A 264 45.23 16.88 -46.33
CA GLU A 264 46.60 16.47 -45.98
C GLU A 264 46.83 14.94 -46.19
N GLY A 265 45.81 14.16 -46.50
CA GLY A 265 45.93 12.72 -46.69
C GLY A 265 46.07 11.91 -45.41
N ILE A 266 45.82 12.51 -44.23
CA ILE A 266 45.92 11.88 -42.90
C ILE A 266 44.66 11.05 -42.59
N LEU A 267 43.47 11.62 -42.88
CA LEU A 267 42.18 10.97 -42.70
C LEU A 267 41.49 10.64 -44.02
N THR A 268 40.57 9.69 -43.97
CA THR A 268 39.66 9.40 -45.07
C THR A 268 38.28 10.05 -44.85
N ARG A 269 37.49 10.17 -45.92
CA ARG A 269 36.12 10.75 -45.84
C ARG A 269 35.19 9.89 -44.97
N GLY A 270 35.34 8.56 -45.05
CA GLY A 270 34.54 7.65 -44.25
C GLY A 270 34.86 7.71 -42.76
N GLU A 271 36.14 7.91 -42.42
CA GLU A 271 36.57 8.10 -41.02
C GLU A 271 35.96 9.36 -40.40
N VAL A 272 35.87 10.46 -41.14
CA VAL A 272 35.19 11.69 -40.67
C VAL A 272 33.68 11.40 -40.41
N ILE A 273 33.04 10.65 -41.30
CA ILE A 273 31.63 10.25 -41.11
C ILE A 273 31.47 9.38 -39.86
N ALA A 274 32.41 8.44 -39.62
CA ALA A 274 32.37 7.60 -38.40
C ALA A 274 32.52 8.44 -37.13
N LEU A 275 33.42 9.40 -37.11
CA LEU A 275 33.60 10.32 -35.99
C LEU A 275 32.34 11.13 -35.68
N VAL A 276 31.66 11.67 -36.73
CA VAL A 276 30.38 12.38 -36.56
C VAL A 276 29.29 11.48 -35.97
N ASN A 277 29.23 10.22 -36.41
CA ASN A 277 28.29 9.24 -35.86
C ASN A 277 28.57 8.95 -34.37
N TYR A 278 29.83 8.76 -33.98
CA TYR A 278 30.22 8.61 -32.57
C TYR A 278 29.81 9.81 -31.72
N MET A 279 30.00 11.04 -32.21
CA MET A 279 29.59 12.25 -31.51
C MET A 279 28.08 12.27 -31.24
N SER A 280 27.28 11.88 -32.22
CA SER A 280 25.81 11.80 -32.08
C SER A 280 25.37 10.72 -31.09
N GLN A 281 26.03 9.56 -31.07
CA GLN A 281 25.77 8.48 -30.12
C GLN A 281 26.02 8.91 -28.68
N ILE A 282 27.10 9.63 -28.41
CA ILE A 282 27.46 10.13 -27.08
C ILE A 282 26.34 11.01 -26.49
N LEU A 283 25.78 11.94 -27.27
CA LEU A 283 24.68 12.79 -26.82
C LEU A 283 23.48 11.96 -26.35
N VAL A 284 23.05 11.00 -27.20
CA VAL A 284 21.88 10.15 -26.89
C VAL A 284 22.11 9.36 -25.60
N GLU A 285 23.31 8.80 -25.42
CA GLU A 285 23.60 7.96 -24.25
C GLU A 285 23.76 8.80 -22.96
N LEU A 286 24.30 10.02 -23.03
CA LEU A 286 24.35 10.91 -21.85
C LEU A 286 22.96 11.31 -21.36
N VAL A 287 22.03 11.59 -22.28
CA VAL A 287 20.63 11.89 -21.92
C VAL A 287 19.95 10.67 -21.31
N LYS A 288 20.16 9.45 -21.86
CA LYS A 288 19.65 8.21 -21.28
C LYS A 288 20.21 7.98 -19.87
N LEU A 289 21.50 8.22 -19.66
CA LEU A 289 22.15 8.08 -18.36
C LEU A 289 21.56 9.03 -17.30
N ALA A 290 21.28 10.29 -17.67
CA ALA A 290 20.62 11.23 -16.79
C ALA A 290 19.22 10.76 -16.35
N ASN A 291 18.41 10.27 -17.30
CA ASN A 291 17.09 9.72 -17.00
C ASN A 291 17.15 8.45 -16.14
N LEU A 292 18.17 7.62 -16.33
CA LEU A 292 18.43 6.44 -15.49
C LEU A 292 18.67 6.85 -14.04
N ILE A 293 19.49 7.86 -13.79
CA ILE A 293 19.80 8.36 -12.44
C ILE A 293 18.53 8.83 -11.72
N ILE A 294 17.66 9.57 -12.42
CA ILE A 294 16.37 10.03 -11.87
C ILE A 294 15.51 8.83 -11.47
N THR A 295 15.36 7.86 -12.36
CA THR A 295 14.53 6.65 -12.11
C THR A 295 15.11 5.79 -10.98
N MET A 296 16.43 5.62 -10.94
CA MET A 296 17.13 4.91 -9.88
C MET A 296 16.92 5.59 -8.51
N THR A 297 17.01 6.93 -8.46
CA THR A 297 16.78 7.69 -7.22
C THR A 297 15.35 7.47 -6.70
N LYS A 298 14.35 7.49 -7.58
CA LYS A 298 12.95 7.18 -7.22
C LYS A 298 12.81 5.75 -6.72
N ALA A 299 13.38 4.78 -7.42
CA ALA A 299 13.33 3.37 -7.03
C ALA A 299 13.99 3.11 -5.67
N VAL A 300 15.13 3.74 -5.40
CA VAL A 300 15.81 3.66 -4.10
C VAL A 300 14.94 4.24 -2.97
N ALA A 301 14.31 5.40 -3.20
CA ALA A 301 13.40 6.01 -2.24
C ALA A 301 12.19 5.10 -1.94
N CYS A 302 11.56 4.52 -2.99
CA CYS A 302 10.47 3.56 -2.84
C CYS A 302 10.92 2.30 -2.07
N GLY A 303 12.09 1.75 -2.43
CA GLY A 303 12.65 0.59 -1.74
C GLY A 303 12.98 0.86 -0.26
N ASN A 304 13.42 2.07 0.09
CA ASN A 304 13.63 2.44 1.50
C ASN A 304 12.31 2.51 2.27
N ARG A 305 11.21 2.97 1.65
CA ARG A 305 9.87 2.97 2.27
C ARG A 305 9.32 1.56 2.48
N ILE A 306 9.54 0.65 1.51
CA ILE A 306 9.19 -0.76 1.65
C ILE A 306 10.02 -1.39 2.79
N GLN A 307 11.32 -1.11 2.81
CA GLN A 307 12.22 -1.59 3.86
C GLN A 307 11.80 -1.12 5.27
N ALA A 308 11.32 0.13 5.40
CA ALA A 308 10.85 0.66 6.68
C ALA A 308 9.65 -0.12 7.23
N VAL A 309 8.76 -0.62 6.34
CA VAL A 309 7.66 -1.50 6.75
C VAL A 309 8.20 -2.86 7.22
N LEU A 310 9.13 -3.47 6.48
CA LEU A 310 9.76 -4.74 6.85
C LEU A 310 10.64 -4.65 8.11
N ASP A 311 11.18 -3.49 8.43
CA ASP A 311 11.96 -3.26 9.65
C ASP A 311 11.06 -3.00 10.89
N THR A 312 9.75 -2.81 10.72
CA THR A 312 8.80 -2.74 11.85
C THR A 312 8.73 -4.13 12.48
N PRO A 313 8.93 -4.26 13.80
CA PRO A 313 8.75 -5.55 14.46
C PRO A 313 7.36 -6.11 14.12
N ALA A 314 7.29 -7.29 13.55
CA ALA A 314 6.04 -7.95 13.22
C ALA A 314 5.85 -9.16 14.14
N GLY A 315 4.60 -9.54 14.32
CA GLY A 315 4.19 -10.63 15.18
C GLY A 315 3.73 -10.19 16.56
N ILE A 316 2.86 -10.98 17.11
CA ILE A 316 2.44 -10.88 18.50
C ILE A 316 3.51 -11.62 19.31
N ARG A 317 4.26 -10.87 20.14
CA ARG A 317 5.28 -11.48 20.99
C ARG A 317 4.59 -12.29 22.08
N VAL A 318 4.80 -13.61 22.09
CA VAL A 318 4.37 -14.47 23.17
C VAL A 318 5.39 -14.37 24.30
N TYR A 319 4.91 -14.14 25.51
CA TYR A 319 5.75 -14.07 26.72
C TYR A 319 5.81 -15.44 27.38
N GLU A 320 6.84 -15.67 28.21
CA GLU A 320 6.93 -16.90 28.99
C GLU A 320 5.70 -17.03 29.90
N GLU A 321 5.24 -18.27 30.08
CA GLU A 321 4.06 -18.58 30.86
C GLU A 321 4.30 -18.24 32.33
N GLU A 322 3.48 -17.32 32.85
CA GLU A 322 3.39 -17.08 34.29
C GLU A 322 2.52 -18.17 34.92
N GLU A 323 2.68 -18.36 36.25
CA GLU A 323 1.87 -19.33 37.01
C GLU A 323 0.38 -19.00 36.85
N LYS A 324 -0.41 -19.99 36.43
CA LYS A 324 -1.86 -19.82 36.22
C LYS A 324 -2.52 -19.45 37.53
N VAL A 325 -3.25 -18.35 37.54
CA VAL A 325 -4.04 -17.92 38.70
C VAL A 325 -5.22 -18.88 38.87
N ALA A 326 -5.33 -19.52 40.04
CA ALA A 326 -6.48 -20.35 40.36
C ALA A 326 -7.72 -19.47 40.58
N THR A 327 -8.66 -19.49 39.63
CA THR A 327 -9.86 -18.65 39.64
C THR A 327 -11.01 -19.36 38.93
N ASP A 328 -12.22 -19.07 39.36
CA ASP A 328 -13.47 -19.50 38.67
C ASP A 328 -13.91 -18.43 37.62
N ALA A 329 -13.20 -17.33 37.54
CA ALA A 329 -13.50 -16.30 36.56
C ALA A 329 -13.02 -16.68 35.16
N LYS A 330 -13.85 -16.40 34.13
CA LYS A 330 -13.52 -16.62 32.73
C LYS A 330 -12.62 -15.54 32.15
N VAL A 331 -12.89 -14.28 32.51
CA VAL A 331 -12.08 -13.12 32.08
C VAL A 331 -11.84 -12.22 33.30
N ILE A 332 -10.60 -11.78 33.48
CA ILE A 332 -10.24 -10.84 34.55
C ILE A 332 -9.46 -9.67 33.94
N PHE A 333 -9.87 -8.46 34.23
CA PHE A 333 -9.08 -7.25 34.04
C PHE A 333 -8.49 -6.85 35.40
N GLU A 334 -7.17 -6.93 35.54
CA GLU A 334 -6.46 -6.54 36.77
C GLU A 334 -5.75 -5.19 36.53
N HIS A 335 -6.37 -4.12 37.01
CA HIS A 335 -5.85 -2.76 36.87
C HIS A 335 -5.45 -2.43 35.41
N ALA A 336 -6.26 -2.88 34.46
CA ALA A 336 -5.95 -2.81 33.05
C ALA A 336 -6.06 -1.38 32.53
N THR A 337 -4.96 -0.87 32.00
CA THR A 337 -4.84 0.45 31.39
C THR A 337 -4.43 0.30 29.95
N LEU A 338 -5.00 1.10 29.04
CA LEU A 338 -4.60 1.11 27.64
C LEU A 338 -4.48 2.53 27.09
N ARG A 339 -3.31 2.79 26.51
CA ARG A 339 -3.02 4.02 25.75
C ARG A 339 -2.64 3.66 24.33
N TYR A 340 -3.36 4.20 23.35
CA TYR A 340 -3.01 4.01 21.94
C TYR A 340 -1.70 4.71 21.59
N PRO A 341 -0.88 4.14 20.67
CA PRO A 341 0.37 4.77 20.24
C PRO A 341 0.13 6.18 19.67
N GLY A 342 0.75 7.19 20.30
CA GLY A 342 0.61 8.60 19.91
C GLY A 342 -0.57 9.35 20.53
N ALA A 343 -1.41 8.70 21.35
CA ALA A 343 -2.44 9.38 22.12
C ALA A 343 -1.85 10.16 23.32
N GLY A 344 -2.43 11.32 23.61
CA GLY A 344 -2.03 12.17 24.73
C GLY A 344 -2.57 11.72 26.09
N ALA A 345 -3.60 10.87 26.13
CA ALA A 345 -4.25 10.35 27.33
C ALA A 345 -4.54 8.85 27.21
N ASP A 346 -4.82 8.21 28.32
CA ASP A 346 -5.28 6.83 28.36
C ASP A 346 -6.69 6.71 27.82
N SER A 347 -6.95 5.67 27.04
CA SER A 347 -8.29 5.35 26.53
C SER A 347 -9.07 4.44 27.47
N LEU A 348 -8.35 3.79 28.38
CA LEU A 348 -8.86 3.08 29.54
C LEU A 348 -7.86 3.23 30.67
N SER A 349 -8.34 3.52 31.87
CA SER A 349 -7.53 3.75 33.07
C SER A 349 -7.99 2.80 34.19
N ASP A 350 -7.05 2.03 34.70
CA ASP A 350 -7.19 1.25 35.95
C ASP A 350 -8.47 0.38 36.06
N VAL A 351 -8.83 -0.32 34.97
CA VAL A 351 -10.04 -1.15 34.93
C VAL A 351 -9.82 -2.43 35.73
N HIS A 352 -10.66 -2.62 36.75
CA HIS A 352 -10.73 -3.86 37.54
C HIS A 352 -12.10 -4.51 37.36
N LEU A 353 -12.14 -5.72 36.75
CA LEU A 353 -13.38 -6.44 36.46
C LEU A 353 -13.11 -7.95 36.43
N GLU A 354 -13.85 -8.71 37.22
CA GLU A 354 -13.86 -10.17 37.17
C GLU A 354 -15.19 -10.66 36.55
N VAL A 355 -15.12 -11.49 35.53
CA VAL A 355 -16.28 -12.02 34.81
C VAL A 355 -16.30 -13.54 34.95
N LYS A 356 -17.39 -14.07 35.44
CA LYS A 356 -17.56 -15.52 35.63
C LYS A 356 -17.91 -16.23 34.32
N LYS A 357 -17.66 -17.52 34.29
CA LYS A 357 -18.11 -18.39 33.19
C LYS A 357 -19.65 -18.37 33.07
N GLY A 358 -20.16 -18.25 31.85
CA GLY A 358 -21.59 -18.16 31.57
C GLY A 358 -22.24 -16.80 31.84
N GLU A 359 -21.48 -15.81 32.34
CA GLU A 359 -22.02 -14.50 32.68
C GLU A 359 -22.17 -13.61 31.45
N THR A 360 -23.26 -12.86 31.38
CA THR A 360 -23.50 -11.85 30.35
C THR A 360 -23.16 -10.45 30.89
N ILE A 361 -22.16 -9.80 30.33
CA ILE A 361 -21.72 -8.44 30.69
C ILE A 361 -22.21 -7.45 29.66
N GLY A 362 -23.00 -6.47 30.10
CA GLY A 362 -23.33 -5.29 29.31
C GLY A 362 -22.26 -4.20 29.50
N ILE A 363 -21.83 -3.56 28.43
CA ILE A 363 -20.88 -2.43 28.49
C ILE A 363 -21.53 -1.24 27.82
N ILE A 364 -21.74 -0.16 28.60
CA ILE A 364 -22.43 1.04 28.15
C ILE A 364 -21.61 2.31 28.49
N GLY A 365 -21.86 3.40 27.78
CA GLY A 365 -21.21 4.68 27.98
C GLY A 365 -21.29 5.56 26.75
N GLY A 366 -20.85 6.80 26.83
CA GLY A 366 -20.80 7.75 25.73
C GLY A 366 -19.91 7.31 24.57
N THR A 367 -19.98 8.02 23.45
CA THR A 367 -19.04 7.82 22.33
C THR A 367 -17.64 8.23 22.78
N GLY A 368 -16.64 7.36 22.57
CA GLY A 368 -15.26 7.61 23.00
C GLY A 368 -14.93 7.16 24.43
N SER A 369 -15.89 6.63 25.21
CA SER A 369 -15.65 6.22 26.60
C SER A 369 -14.80 4.95 26.80
N GLY A 370 -14.27 4.34 25.73
CA GLY A 370 -13.38 3.18 25.84
C GLY A 370 -14.04 1.80 25.70
N LYS A 371 -15.38 1.70 25.40
CA LYS A 371 -16.12 0.44 25.33
C LYS A 371 -15.51 -0.62 24.41
N SER A 372 -15.28 -0.26 23.15
CA SER A 372 -14.65 -1.17 22.16
C SER A 372 -13.22 -1.49 22.56
N THR A 373 -12.50 -0.52 23.12
CA THR A 373 -11.13 -0.70 23.62
C THR A 373 -11.06 -1.79 24.69
N LEU A 374 -12.01 -1.81 25.63
CA LEU A 374 -12.08 -2.81 26.71
C LEU A 374 -12.22 -4.22 26.13
N VAL A 375 -13.20 -4.44 25.25
CA VAL A 375 -13.45 -5.77 24.71
C VAL A 375 -12.38 -6.24 23.72
N GLN A 376 -11.68 -5.33 23.06
CA GLN A 376 -10.57 -5.65 22.14
C GLN A 376 -9.29 -6.10 22.84
N MET A 377 -9.17 -5.88 24.14
CA MET A 377 -8.06 -6.41 24.92
C MET A 377 -8.22 -7.91 25.21
N ILE A 378 -9.45 -8.45 25.23
CA ILE A 378 -9.71 -9.87 25.49
C ILE A 378 -9.08 -10.76 24.38
N PRO A 379 -9.34 -10.52 23.06
CA PRO A 379 -8.67 -11.24 21.97
C PRO A 379 -7.24 -10.77 21.72
N ARG A 380 -6.72 -9.90 22.59
CA ARG A 380 -5.37 -9.33 22.45
C ARG A 380 -5.14 -8.58 21.14
N PHE A 381 -6.14 -7.86 20.64
CA PHE A 381 -5.95 -6.95 19.51
C PHE A 381 -5.05 -5.78 19.89
N TYR A 382 -5.15 -5.36 21.15
CA TYR A 382 -4.24 -4.41 21.79
C TYR A 382 -3.79 -4.95 23.13
N ASP A 383 -2.49 -4.84 23.42
CA ASP A 383 -1.91 -5.20 24.72
C ASP A 383 -2.18 -4.09 25.75
N ALA A 384 -2.53 -4.47 26.97
CA ALA A 384 -2.57 -3.53 28.10
C ALA A 384 -1.21 -2.84 28.26
N THR A 385 -1.23 -1.49 28.40
CA THR A 385 -0.05 -0.67 28.68
C THR A 385 0.28 -0.62 30.17
N GLY A 386 -0.69 -0.91 31.05
CA GLY A 386 -0.56 -1.11 32.47
C GLY A 386 -1.52 -2.21 32.93
N GLY A 387 -1.20 -2.90 34.02
CA GLY A 387 -1.97 -4.04 34.48
C GLY A 387 -1.94 -5.22 33.49
N ARG A 388 -2.94 -6.13 33.60
CA ARG A 388 -3.04 -7.30 32.74
C ARG A 388 -4.49 -7.75 32.52
N VAL A 389 -4.68 -8.56 31.47
CA VAL A 389 -5.96 -9.22 31.16
C VAL A 389 -5.73 -10.72 31.19
N LEU A 390 -6.55 -11.43 31.93
CA LEU A 390 -6.47 -12.88 32.06
C LEU A 390 -7.71 -13.54 31.41
N VAL A 391 -7.49 -14.65 30.74
CA VAL A 391 -8.53 -15.56 30.25
C VAL A 391 -8.26 -16.93 30.83
N ASP A 392 -9.25 -17.57 31.43
CA ASP A 392 -9.09 -18.85 32.15
C ASP A 392 -7.95 -18.84 33.21
N GLY A 393 -7.71 -17.68 33.83
CA GLY A 393 -6.65 -17.46 34.82
C GLY A 393 -5.24 -17.34 34.26
N ARG A 394 -5.06 -17.24 32.94
CA ARG A 394 -3.78 -17.09 32.22
C ARG A 394 -3.73 -15.73 31.52
N ASP A 395 -2.61 -15.02 31.60
CA ASP A 395 -2.45 -13.72 30.91
C ASP A 395 -2.55 -13.90 29.39
N VAL A 396 -3.36 -13.05 28.74
CA VAL A 396 -3.53 -13.07 27.28
C VAL A 396 -2.22 -12.90 26.52
N LYS A 397 -1.19 -12.30 27.13
CA LYS A 397 0.15 -12.12 26.55
C LYS A 397 0.95 -13.42 26.45
N THR A 398 0.58 -14.45 27.20
CA THR A 398 1.27 -15.74 27.24
C THR A 398 0.64 -16.79 26.33
N TYR A 399 -0.55 -16.51 25.79
CA TYR A 399 -1.21 -17.39 24.81
C TYR A 399 -0.57 -17.31 23.43
N GLU A 400 -0.50 -18.45 22.75
CA GLU A 400 -0.38 -18.41 21.29
C GLU A 400 -1.65 -17.76 20.70
N PRO A 401 -1.51 -16.89 19.69
CA PRO A 401 -2.65 -16.14 19.15
C PRO A 401 -3.80 -17.03 18.69
N GLU A 402 -3.49 -18.17 18.05
CA GLU A 402 -4.47 -19.12 17.55
C GLU A 402 -5.27 -19.75 18.71
N GLU A 403 -4.59 -20.16 19.79
CA GLU A 403 -5.22 -20.75 20.97
C GLU A 403 -6.20 -19.79 21.64
N LEU A 404 -5.83 -18.52 21.79
CA LEU A 404 -6.69 -17.50 22.38
C LEU A 404 -7.89 -17.18 21.50
N ILE A 405 -7.64 -16.95 20.21
CA ILE A 405 -8.69 -16.60 19.24
C ILE A 405 -9.67 -17.76 19.05
N GLU A 406 -9.22 -19.01 19.15
CA GLU A 406 -10.12 -20.18 19.03
C GLU A 406 -11.23 -20.18 20.08
N LYS A 407 -10.96 -19.68 21.29
CA LYS A 407 -11.95 -19.55 22.38
C LYS A 407 -12.94 -18.41 22.19
N ILE A 408 -12.64 -17.43 21.32
CA ILE A 408 -13.35 -16.15 21.23
C ILE A 408 -14.09 -16.02 19.90
N GLY A 409 -15.37 -15.70 19.97
CA GLY A 409 -16.18 -15.25 18.84
C GLY A 409 -16.34 -13.73 18.88
N MET A 410 -15.70 -13.01 17.96
CA MET A 410 -15.76 -11.54 17.92
C MET A 410 -16.64 -11.06 16.78
N VAL A 411 -17.63 -10.23 17.10
CA VAL A 411 -18.46 -9.49 16.14
C VAL A 411 -18.10 -8.02 16.22
N PRO A 412 -17.34 -7.49 15.26
CA PRO A 412 -16.89 -6.10 15.28
C PRO A 412 -18.04 -5.12 14.97
N GLN A 413 -17.90 -3.89 15.41
CA GLN A 413 -18.86 -2.80 15.17
C GLN A 413 -19.20 -2.65 13.67
N LYS A 414 -18.19 -2.72 12.79
CA LYS A 414 -18.38 -2.65 11.35
C LYS A 414 -18.46 -4.05 10.75
N ALA A 415 -19.67 -4.42 10.31
CA ALA A 415 -19.88 -5.69 9.61
C ALA A 415 -19.09 -5.74 8.29
N LEU A 416 -18.09 -6.61 8.23
CA LEU A 416 -17.27 -6.85 7.03
C LEU A 416 -17.50 -8.27 6.53
N LEU A 417 -17.89 -8.35 5.25
CA LEU A 417 -18.02 -9.62 4.53
C LEU A 417 -17.05 -9.63 3.34
N PHE A 418 -16.47 -10.78 3.08
CA PHE A 418 -15.56 -11.00 1.94
C PHE A 418 -16.34 -11.38 0.69
N ALA A 419 -15.76 -11.13 -0.47
CA ALA A 419 -16.30 -11.63 -1.74
C ALA A 419 -16.21 -13.16 -1.75
N GLY A 420 -17.28 -13.82 -2.19
CA GLY A 420 -17.47 -15.27 -2.14
C GLY A 420 -18.90 -15.59 -1.77
N THR A 421 -19.19 -16.82 -1.39
CA THR A 421 -20.55 -17.22 -1.00
C THR A 421 -20.87 -16.88 0.47
N ILE A 422 -22.14 -16.98 0.86
CA ILE A 422 -22.54 -16.93 2.29
C ILE A 422 -21.82 -18.05 3.03
N ARG A 423 -21.79 -19.26 2.49
CA ARG A 423 -21.07 -20.42 3.03
C ARG A 423 -19.60 -20.07 3.31
N ASP A 424 -18.87 -19.56 2.30
CA ASP A 424 -17.46 -19.19 2.46
C ASP A 424 -17.26 -18.21 3.62
N ASN A 425 -18.14 -17.21 3.73
CA ASN A 425 -18.06 -16.22 4.81
C ASN A 425 -18.34 -16.81 6.20
N LEU A 426 -19.20 -17.80 6.32
CA LEU A 426 -19.52 -18.45 7.61
C LEU A 426 -18.45 -19.48 8.00
N CYS A 427 -17.86 -20.17 7.02
CA CYS A 427 -16.75 -21.10 7.24
C CYS A 427 -15.46 -20.42 7.74
N TRP A 428 -15.36 -19.09 7.69
CA TRP A 428 -14.30 -18.37 8.41
C TRP A 428 -14.36 -18.54 9.93
N GLY A 429 -15.54 -18.83 10.49
CA GLY A 429 -15.69 -19.18 11.90
C GLY A 429 -15.22 -20.61 12.22
N LYS A 430 -15.48 -21.55 11.31
CA LYS A 430 -15.09 -22.95 11.41
C LYS A 430 -15.00 -23.52 9.99
N GLU A 431 -13.78 -23.92 9.57
CA GLU A 431 -13.47 -24.31 8.19
C GLU A 431 -14.28 -25.54 7.72
N ASP A 432 -14.47 -26.51 8.61
CA ASP A 432 -15.20 -27.77 8.38
C ASP A 432 -16.65 -27.74 8.87
N ALA A 433 -17.25 -26.52 8.97
CA ALA A 433 -18.64 -26.40 9.42
C ALA A 433 -19.62 -27.12 8.48
N THR A 434 -20.45 -27.97 9.06
CA THR A 434 -21.53 -28.67 8.33
C THR A 434 -22.67 -27.70 8.00
N ASP A 435 -23.45 -28.01 6.95
CA ASP A 435 -24.62 -27.20 6.59
C ASP A 435 -25.61 -27.09 7.78
N GLU A 436 -25.76 -28.11 8.57
CA GLU A 436 -26.61 -28.08 9.77
C GLU A 436 -26.10 -27.07 10.81
N GLU A 437 -24.78 -27.04 11.05
CA GLU A 437 -24.17 -26.07 11.97
C GLU A 437 -24.33 -24.65 11.44
N ILE A 438 -24.14 -24.44 10.13
CA ILE A 438 -24.30 -23.15 9.47
C ILE A 438 -25.75 -22.67 9.59
N TRP A 439 -26.75 -23.53 9.28
CA TRP A 439 -28.16 -23.16 9.37
C TRP A 439 -28.60 -22.91 10.82
N LYS A 440 -28.07 -23.65 11.80
CA LYS A 440 -28.32 -23.40 13.22
C LYS A 440 -27.76 -22.03 13.66
N ALA A 441 -26.55 -21.69 13.22
CA ALA A 441 -25.98 -20.40 13.52
C ALA A 441 -26.75 -19.25 12.85
N LEU A 442 -27.21 -19.43 11.61
CA LEU A 442 -28.07 -18.47 10.91
C LEU A 442 -29.42 -18.28 11.62
N GLU A 443 -30.01 -19.34 12.16
CA GLU A 443 -31.24 -19.26 12.93
C GLU A 443 -31.03 -18.46 14.22
N SER A 444 -29.98 -18.75 14.96
CA SER A 444 -29.64 -18.03 16.18
C SER A 444 -29.34 -16.55 15.91
N ALA A 445 -28.70 -16.25 14.78
CA ALA A 445 -28.40 -14.89 14.33
C ALA A 445 -29.59 -14.17 13.66
N GLN A 446 -30.79 -14.75 13.67
CA GLN A 446 -32.00 -14.24 13.01
C GLN A 446 -31.79 -14.00 11.50
N ALA A 447 -30.94 -14.81 10.85
CA ALA A 447 -30.56 -14.67 9.46
C ALA A 447 -31.17 -15.74 8.53
N LYS A 448 -31.72 -16.82 9.09
CA LYS A 448 -32.21 -18.00 8.36
C LYS A 448 -33.23 -17.64 7.27
N GLU A 449 -34.23 -16.82 7.59
CA GLU A 449 -35.32 -16.49 6.67
C GLU A 449 -34.79 -15.79 5.42
N PHE A 450 -34.07 -14.69 5.58
CA PHE A 450 -33.57 -13.94 4.42
C PHE A 450 -32.52 -14.71 3.59
N VAL A 451 -31.75 -15.63 4.22
CA VAL A 451 -30.81 -16.49 3.49
C VAL A 451 -31.58 -17.53 2.69
N ALA A 452 -32.63 -18.13 3.26
CA ALA A 452 -33.47 -19.10 2.57
C ALA A 452 -34.21 -18.53 1.35
N GLU A 453 -34.50 -17.20 1.36
CA GLU A 453 -35.13 -16.49 0.25
C GLU A 453 -34.13 -16.12 -0.87
N LYS A 454 -32.80 -16.19 -0.61
CA LYS A 454 -31.81 -15.89 -1.64
C LYS A 454 -31.70 -17.02 -2.66
N GLU A 455 -31.54 -16.65 -3.93
CA GLU A 455 -31.24 -17.61 -4.99
C GLU A 455 -29.89 -18.27 -4.70
N GLY A 456 -29.87 -19.61 -4.58
CA GLY A 456 -28.69 -20.38 -4.17
C GLY A 456 -28.49 -20.48 -2.65
N GLN A 457 -29.29 -19.80 -1.81
CA GLN A 457 -29.25 -19.88 -0.33
C GLN A 457 -27.84 -19.68 0.24
N LEU A 458 -27.19 -20.73 0.77
CA LEU A 458 -25.83 -20.66 1.29
C LEU A 458 -24.79 -20.35 0.21
N ASP A 459 -25.06 -20.69 -1.03
CA ASP A 459 -24.16 -20.47 -2.17
C ASP A 459 -24.45 -19.12 -2.88
N PHE A 460 -25.32 -18.27 -2.30
CA PHE A 460 -25.52 -16.90 -2.78
C PHE A 460 -24.23 -16.09 -2.73
N GLU A 461 -23.86 -15.47 -3.87
CA GLU A 461 -22.65 -14.68 -4.00
C GLU A 461 -22.73 -13.33 -3.29
N ILE A 462 -21.82 -13.10 -2.37
CA ILE A 462 -21.57 -11.82 -1.69
C ILE A 462 -20.53 -11.04 -2.49
N ARG A 463 -20.85 -9.81 -2.90
CA ARG A 463 -19.89 -8.90 -3.51
C ARG A 463 -18.97 -8.28 -2.47
N GLN A 464 -17.80 -7.82 -2.88
CA GLN A 464 -16.79 -7.20 -2.01
C GLN A 464 -17.39 -6.20 -1.00
N GLY A 465 -17.16 -6.43 0.29
CA GLY A 465 -17.71 -5.63 1.38
C GLY A 465 -19.22 -5.79 1.59
N GLY A 466 -19.84 -6.84 1.00
CA GLY A 466 -21.28 -7.12 1.13
C GLY A 466 -22.16 -6.03 0.49
N ARG A 467 -21.72 -5.37 -0.59
CA ARG A 467 -22.45 -4.24 -1.21
C ARG A 467 -23.84 -4.58 -1.72
N ASN A 468 -24.12 -5.84 -1.93
CA ASN A 468 -25.42 -6.37 -2.36
C ASN A 468 -26.32 -6.83 -1.21
N LEU A 469 -25.95 -6.51 0.03
CA LEU A 469 -26.73 -6.82 1.24
C LEU A 469 -27.02 -5.52 2.03
N SER A 470 -28.15 -5.49 2.74
CA SER A 470 -28.47 -4.40 3.66
C SER A 470 -27.56 -4.40 4.89
N GLY A 471 -27.49 -3.29 5.63
CA GLY A 471 -26.69 -3.19 6.86
C GLY A 471 -27.04 -4.26 7.89
N GLY A 472 -28.31 -4.46 8.16
CA GLY A 472 -28.80 -5.47 9.09
C GLY A 472 -28.55 -6.92 8.61
N GLN A 473 -28.63 -7.19 7.29
CA GLN A 473 -28.27 -8.50 6.74
C GLN A 473 -26.78 -8.81 6.93
N LYS A 474 -25.89 -7.83 6.65
CA LYS A 474 -24.44 -7.98 6.89
C LYS A 474 -24.16 -8.28 8.36
N GLN A 475 -24.79 -7.51 9.25
CA GLN A 475 -24.59 -7.66 10.68
C GLN A 475 -24.99 -9.05 11.16
N ARG A 476 -26.19 -9.54 10.77
CA ARG A 476 -26.66 -10.88 11.11
C ARG A 476 -25.74 -11.98 10.57
N LEU A 477 -25.22 -11.86 9.36
CA LEU A 477 -24.24 -12.83 8.83
C LEU A 477 -22.90 -12.79 9.59
N THR A 478 -22.45 -11.59 10.02
CA THR A 478 -21.24 -11.47 10.83
C THR A 478 -21.43 -12.11 12.22
N ILE A 479 -22.62 -11.98 12.80
CA ILE A 479 -22.98 -12.66 14.05
C ILE A 479 -23.04 -14.17 13.83
N ALA A 480 -23.71 -14.66 12.77
CA ALA A 480 -23.76 -16.07 12.44
C ALA A 480 -22.35 -16.66 12.28
N ARG A 481 -21.42 -15.94 11.61
CA ARG A 481 -20.02 -16.35 11.48
C ARG A 481 -19.32 -16.56 12.83
N ALA A 482 -19.56 -15.68 13.80
CA ALA A 482 -19.02 -15.83 15.14
C ALA A 482 -19.64 -17.03 15.89
N LEU A 483 -20.94 -17.28 15.69
CA LEU A 483 -21.67 -18.36 16.35
C LEU A 483 -21.38 -19.76 15.78
N VAL A 484 -21.07 -19.89 14.49
CA VAL A 484 -20.66 -21.19 13.88
C VAL A 484 -19.47 -21.79 14.62
N LYS A 485 -18.59 -20.95 15.15
CA LYS A 485 -17.40 -21.33 15.89
C LYS A 485 -17.71 -22.00 17.24
N LYS A 486 -18.90 -21.76 17.81
CA LYS A 486 -19.29 -22.18 19.17
C LYS A 486 -18.29 -21.70 20.23
N PRO A 487 -18.04 -20.39 20.32
CA PRO A 487 -16.99 -19.85 21.17
C PRO A 487 -17.34 -19.97 22.65
N GLU A 488 -16.32 -20.06 23.51
CA GLU A 488 -16.45 -19.96 24.96
C GLU A 488 -16.74 -18.52 25.44
N ILE A 489 -16.25 -17.53 24.68
CA ILE A 489 -16.45 -16.09 24.92
C ILE A 489 -16.99 -15.45 23.64
N LEU A 490 -18.19 -14.88 23.71
CA LEU A 490 -18.79 -14.14 22.60
C LEU A 490 -18.73 -12.63 22.86
N ILE A 491 -18.14 -11.87 21.96
CA ILE A 491 -18.03 -10.41 22.04
C ILE A 491 -18.87 -9.79 20.92
N LEU A 492 -19.86 -8.99 21.30
CA LEU A 492 -20.74 -8.25 20.41
C LEU A 492 -20.42 -6.73 20.54
N ASP A 493 -19.53 -6.22 19.69
CA ASP A 493 -19.12 -4.79 19.74
C ASP A 493 -20.08 -3.95 18.89
N ASP A 494 -21.01 -3.25 19.56
CA ASP A 494 -22.08 -2.39 18.99
C ASP A 494 -22.82 -3.04 17.80
N SER A 495 -22.95 -4.37 17.86
CA SER A 495 -23.48 -5.20 16.78
C SER A 495 -24.98 -5.05 16.55
N ALA A 496 -25.70 -4.43 17.48
CA ALA A 496 -27.13 -4.18 17.40
C ALA A 496 -27.49 -2.84 16.72
N SER A 497 -26.52 -1.95 16.46
CA SER A 497 -26.77 -0.60 15.95
C SER A 497 -27.47 -0.58 14.57
N ALA A 498 -27.24 -1.59 13.74
CA ALA A 498 -27.84 -1.76 12.42
C ALA A 498 -29.11 -2.63 12.42
N LEU A 499 -29.53 -3.15 13.57
CA LEU A 499 -30.72 -4.00 13.72
C LEU A 499 -31.91 -3.18 14.25
N ASP A 500 -33.12 -3.57 13.84
CA ASP A 500 -34.34 -3.08 14.48
C ASP A 500 -34.51 -3.72 15.87
N TYR A 501 -35.35 -3.09 16.71
CA TYR A 501 -35.53 -3.50 18.11
C TYR A 501 -36.06 -4.93 18.26
N ALA A 502 -36.95 -5.39 17.37
CA ALA A 502 -37.52 -6.71 17.43
C ALA A 502 -36.47 -7.79 17.10
N THR A 503 -35.71 -7.57 16.05
CA THR A 503 -34.61 -8.47 15.64
C THR A 503 -33.51 -8.52 16.71
N ASP A 504 -33.13 -7.38 17.32
CA ASP A 504 -32.13 -7.33 18.40
C ASP A 504 -32.62 -8.09 19.65
N ALA A 505 -33.88 -7.92 20.05
CA ALA A 505 -34.46 -8.65 21.18
C ALA A 505 -34.53 -10.18 20.92
N ALA A 506 -34.94 -10.59 19.71
CA ALA A 506 -34.99 -12.00 19.31
C ALA A 506 -33.58 -12.62 19.26
N LEU A 507 -32.59 -11.90 18.75
CA LEU A 507 -31.18 -12.30 18.73
C LEU A 507 -30.64 -12.56 20.15
N ARG A 508 -30.86 -11.65 21.08
CA ARG A 508 -30.40 -11.77 22.46
C ARG A 508 -31.11 -12.96 23.17
N ALA A 509 -32.39 -13.14 22.93
CA ALA A 509 -33.13 -14.30 23.45
C ALA A 509 -32.61 -15.63 22.87
N ALA A 510 -32.20 -15.64 21.61
CA ALA A 510 -31.59 -16.81 20.98
C ALA A 510 -30.19 -17.10 21.56
N ILE A 511 -29.33 -16.09 21.73
CA ILE A 511 -27.98 -16.24 22.28
C ILE A 511 -28.01 -16.82 23.70
N ARG A 512 -28.92 -16.36 24.57
CA ARG A 512 -29.10 -16.90 25.92
C ARG A 512 -29.48 -18.37 25.98
N LYS A 513 -30.08 -18.91 24.92
CA LYS A 513 -30.50 -20.31 24.82
C LYS A 513 -29.44 -21.22 24.22
N LEU A 514 -28.33 -20.67 23.70
CA LEU A 514 -27.35 -21.46 22.97
C LEU A 514 -26.51 -22.35 23.88
N ASP A 515 -25.91 -21.75 24.91
CA ASP A 515 -25.05 -22.46 25.87
C ASP A 515 -25.01 -21.68 27.19
N GLU A 516 -25.34 -22.33 28.31
CA GLU A 516 -25.29 -21.72 29.65
C GLU A 516 -23.85 -21.42 30.11
N ASP A 517 -22.86 -22.07 29.52
CA ASP A 517 -21.45 -21.92 29.82
C ASP A 517 -20.77 -20.81 29.01
N MET A 518 -21.41 -20.25 27.96
CA MET A 518 -20.87 -19.22 27.10
C MET A 518 -20.90 -17.85 27.78
N THR A 519 -19.73 -17.25 27.98
CA THR A 519 -19.61 -15.90 28.52
C THR A 519 -19.83 -14.86 27.40
N VAL A 520 -20.70 -13.87 27.63
CA VAL A 520 -21.10 -12.91 26.58
C VAL A 520 -20.79 -11.48 26.98
N PHE A 521 -20.09 -10.74 26.12
CA PHE A 521 -19.88 -9.30 26.25
C PHE A 521 -20.72 -8.56 25.21
N ILE A 522 -21.62 -7.69 25.68
CA ILE A 522 -22.50 -6.87 24.81
C ILE A 522 -22.11 -5.41 24.97
N VAL A 523 -21.43 -4.87 23.99
CA VAL A 523 -21.15 -3.43 23.92
C VAL A 523 -22.29 -2.74 23.20
N SER A 524 -22.89 -1.74 23.82
CA SER A 524 -23.95 -0.96 23.20
C SER A 524 -23.99 0.48 23.72
N GLN A 525 -24.56 1.37 22.92
CA GLN A 525 -24.96 2.72 23.34
C GLN A 525 -26.43 2.74 23.80
N ARG A 526 -27.19 1.66 23.58
CA ARG A 526 -28.61 1.55 23.91
C ARG A 526 -28.79 0.81 25.23
N THR A 527 -29.44 1.42 26.21
CA THR A 527 -29.75 0.77 27.49
C THR A 527 -30.61 -0.48 27.31
N ALA A 528 -31.57 -0.46 26.35
CA ALA A 528 -32.39 -1.62 26.01
C ALA A 528 -31.60 -2.85 25.61
N SER A 529 -30.39 -2.69 25.05
CA SER A 529 -29.54 -3.81 24.62
C SER A 529 -28.81 -4.49 25.77
N VAL A 530 -28.54 -3.79 26.86
CA VAL A 530 -27.82 -4.28 28.04
C VAL A 530 -28.67 -4.48 29.28
N LEU A 531 -29.95 -4.05 29.24
CA LEU A 531 -30.91 -4.07 30.35
C LEU A 531 -31.01 -5.44 31.09
N HIS A 532 -30.84 -6.50 30.33
CA HIS A 532 -30.98 -7.86 30.87
C HIS A 532 -29.61 -8.56 31.03
N ALA A 533 -28.52 -7.87 30.98
CA ALA A 533 -27.23 -8.44 31.33
C ALA A 533 -27.14 -8.73 32.84
N ASP A 534 -26.37 -9.73 33.21
CA ASP A 534 -26.20 -10.09 34.64
C ASP A 534 -25.53 -8.95 35.40
N ARG A 535 -24.56 -8.32 34.76
CA ARG A 535 -23.95 -7.06 35.22
C ARG A 535 -23.71 -6.11 34.04
N ILE A 536 -23.79 -4.82 34.34
CA ILE A 536 -23.52 -3.75 33.39
C ILE A 536 -22.32 -2.98 33.89
N VAL A 537 -21.35 -2.74 33.01
CA VAL A 537 -20.18 -1.87 33.23
C VAL A 537 -20.45 -0.54 32.54
N VAL A 538 -20.47 0.54 33.31
CA VAL A 538 -20.65 1.90 32.80
C VAL A 538 -19.28 2.53 32.66
N LEU A 539 -18.95 2.98 31.42
CA LEU A 539 -17.69 3.64 31.14
C LEU A 539 -17.91 5.14 30.82
N GLU A 540 -17.11 5.99 31.43
CA GLU A 540 -17.04 7.43 31.19
C GLU A 540 -15.58 7.86 31.08
N ASP A 541 -15.23 8.50 29.95
CA ASP A 541 -13.87 9.04 29.67
C ASP A 541 -12.69 8.09 29.95
N GLY A 542 -12.91 6.79 29.79
CA GLY A 542 -11.90 5.75 30.01
C GLY A 542 -11.91 5.11 31.39
N ASP A 543 -12.70 5.64 32.32
CA ASP A 543 -12.85 5.14 33.70
C ASP A 543 -14.13 4.33 33.86
N VAL A 544 -14.16 3.43 34.86
CA VAL A 544 -15.36 2.67 35.23
C VAL A 544 -16.19 3.53 36.20
N ALA A 545 -17.28 4.12 35.70
CA ALA A 545 -18.19 4.93 36.51
C ALA A 545 -19.11 4.11 37.43
N GLY A 546 -19.38 2.83 37.08
CA GLY A 546 -20.16 1.93 37.91
C GLY A 546 -20.25 0.51 37.34
N ILE A 547 -20.46 -0.45 38.23
CA ILE A 547 -20.71 -1.86 37.88
C ILE A 547 -21.87 -2.35 38.74
N GLY A 548 -22.89 -2.95 38.13
CA GLY A 548 -24.05 -3.53 38.83
C GLY A 548 -25.13 -3.98 37.89
N THR A 549 -26.25 -4.41 38.42
CA THR A 549 -27.48 -4.68 37.67
C THR A 549 -28.15 -3.38 37.22
N HIS A 550 -29.10 -3.49 36.30
CA HIS A 550 -29.87 -2.33 35.83
C HIS A 550 -30.48 -1.50 36.98
N ASP A 551 -31.17 -2.18 37.91
CA ASP A 551 -31.86 -1.52 39.02
C ASP A 551 -30.90 -0.89 40.04
N GLU A 552 -29.77 -1.54 40.31
CA GLU A 552 -28.71 -1.01 41.14
C GLU A 552 -28.11 0.26 40.52
N LEU A 553 -27.77 0.23 39.24
CA LEU A 553 -27.16 1.37 38.54
C LEU A 553 -28.08 2.55 38.37
N LEU A 554 -29.38 2.34 38.20
CA LEU A 554 -30.36 3.43 38.22
C LEU A 554 -30.37 4.21 39.55
N SER A 555 -30.08 3.52 40.65
CA SER A 555 -30.03 4.14 41.97
C SER A 555 -28.68 4.72 42.34
N THR A 556 -27.57 4.09 41.90
CA THR A 556 -26.20 4.38 42.36
C THR A 556 -25.32 5.11 41.37
N CYS A 557 -25.58 5.03 40.06
CA CYS A 557 -24.74 5.59 39.01
C CYS A 557 -25.47 6.70 38.24
N GLU A 558 -25.02 7.94 38.43
CA GLU A 558 -25.60 9.12 37.77
C GLU A 558 -25.48 9.04 36.24
N VAL A 559 -24.29 8.67 35.75
CA VAL A 559 -24.00 8.51 34.31
C VAL A 559 -24.95 7.50 33.66
N TYR A 560 -25.21 6.37 34.30
CA TYR A 560 -26.14 5.36 33.78
C TYR A 560 -27.57 5.89 33.72
N ARG A 561 -28.00 6.62 34.75
CA ARG A 561 -29.32 7.23 34.85
C ARG A 561 -29.52 8.25 33.74
N GLU A 562 -28.57 9.14 33.51
CA GLU A 562 -28.61 10.14 32.43
C GLU A 562 -28.71 9.48 31.06
N ILE A 563 -27.92 8.43 30.79
CA ILE A 563 -27.98 7.67 29.52
C ILE A 563 -29.36 7.04 29.37
N HIS A 564 -29.91 6.46 30.41
CA HIS A 564 -31.22 5.80 30.37
C HIS A 564 -32.38 6.81 30.16
N GLU A 565 -32.42 7.90 30.92
CA GLU A 565 -33.46 8.94 30.83
C GLU A 565 -33.41 9.65 29.48
N SER A 566 -32.23 9.90 28.92
CA SER A 566 -32.10 10.53 27.60
C SER A 566 -32.74 9.69 26.48
N GLN A 567 -32.73 8.36 26.64
CA GLN A 567 -33.32 7.45 25.65
C GLN A 567 -34.84 7.28 25.83
N LEU A 568 -35.35 7.37 27.05
CA LEU A 568 -36.80 7.35 27.34
C LEU A 568 -37.48 8.63 26.84
N THR A 569 -36.87 9.78 27.04
CA THR A 569 -37.43 11.09 26.60
C THR A 569 -37.54 11.17 25.07
N GLY A 570 -36.60 10.54 24.33
CA GLY A 570 -36.61 10.44 22.87
C GLY A 570 -37.77 9.59 22.32
N VAL A 571 -38.21 8.56 23.04
CA VAL A 571 -39.36 7.70 22.65
C VAL A 571 -40.69 8.44 22.82
N VAL A 572 -40.85 9.16 23.93
CA VAL A 572 -42.11 9.91 24.22
C VAL A 572 -42.32 11.06 23.23
N GLN A 573 -41.28 11.72 22.75
CA GLN A 573 -41.38 12.77 21.72
C GLN A 573 -41.62 12.23 20.30
N GLY A 574 -41.25 10.99 20.03
CA GLY A 574 -41.48 10.30 18.74
C GLY A 574 -42.95 9.88 18.56
N GLU A 575 -43.58 9.37 19.61
CA GLU A 575 -45.01 8.98 19.58
C GLU A 575 -45.96 10.16 19.53
N GLY A 576 -45.61 11.30 20.16
CA GLY A 576 -46.45 12.52 20.13
C GLY A 576 -46.53 13.20 18.75
N LYS A 577 -45.60 12.95 17.82
CA LYS A 577 -45.61 13.49 16.44
C LYS A 577 -46.26 12.58 15.41
N ALA A 578 -46.49 11.33 15.72
CA ALA A 578 -47.18 10.38 14.83
C ALA A 578 -48.73 10.47 14.98
N GLY A 579 -49.23 10.93 16.14
CA GLY A 579 -50.68 11.10 16.42
C GLY A 579 -51.31 12.40 15.90
N ALA A 580 -50.52 13.38 15.44
CA ALA A 580 -51.04 14.71 15.07
C ALA A 580 -51.19 14.95 13.54
N LYS A 581 -51.25 13.91 12.73
CA LYS A 581 -51.44 13.99 11.25
C LYS A 581 -52.72 13.33 10.74
N HIS A 582 -53.70 13.06 11.59
CA HIS A 582 -55.05 12.68 11.18
C HIS A 582 -56.08 13.41 12.05
N GLU A 583 -56.26 14.69 11.80
CA GLU A 583 -57.52 15.46 11.94
C GLU A 583 -57.52 16.59 10.90
#